data_0078a3c9b671c3a05d2ed65b3afd620d
#
_entry.id   0078a3c9b671c3a05d2ed65b3afd620d
#
_cell.length_a   1.000
_cell.length_b   1.000
_cell.length_c   1.000
_cell.angle_alpha   90.00
_cell.angle_beta   90.00
_cell.angle_gamma   90.00
#
_symmetry.space_group_name_H-M   'P 1'
#
loop_
_entity.id
_entity.type
_entity.pdbx_description
1 polymer ?
#
loop_
_entity_poly.entity_id
_entity_poly.type
_entity_poly.pdbx_seq_one_letter_code
_entity_poly.pdbx_strand_id
1 'polypeptide(L)'
;MQPVGFIPLSLQYFYRIVGEINFIWDYDGYPEIVWEYADPLCVYGIDFVLEEVENEDNEWLECTRELLAENPKCPIGLTFSPDDYHKDNVSGGNAYEIALSTKPSVDGKVLYAPQNTQFIAYLRHIFANGGFGSEVDVPEFQDYLQTVLPKLLPF
;
A
#
# COMPACT_ATOMS: atom_id res chain seq x y z
N MET A 1 -24.89 -12.19 -8.39
CA MET A 1 -24.32 -11.38 -7.28
C MET A 1 -23.80 -10.08 -7.89
N GLN A 2 -24.17 -8.90 -7.39
CA GLN A 2 -23.63 -7.67 -7.94
C GLN A 2 -22.19 -7.51 -7.45
N PRO A 3 -21.23 -7.12 -8.31
CA PRO A 3 -19.85 -6.87 -7.90
C PRO A 3 -19.79 -5.69 -6.93
N VAL A 4 -18.91 -5.77 -5.94
CA VAL A 4 -18.69 -4.72 -4.96
C VAL A 4 -17.97 -3.53 -5.59
N GLY A 5 -17.15 -3.78 -6.63
CA GLY A 5 -16.45 -2.77 -7.40
C GLY A 5 -15.48 -3.37 -8.41
N PHE A 6 -14.75 -2.50 -9.10
CA PHE A 6 -13.74 -2.89 -10.08
C PHE A 6 -12.34 -2.53 -9.56
N ILE A 7 -11.44 -3.49 -9.64
CA ILE A 7 -10.02 -3.28 -9.37
C ILE A 7 -9.43 -2.43 -10.51
N PRO A 8 -8.72 -1.33 -10.20
CA PRO A 8 -8.08 -0.48 -11.21
C PRO A 8 -7.07 -1.25 -12.08
N LEU A 9 -6.95 -0.88 -13.36
CA LEU A 9 -6.00 -1.52 -14.27
C LEU A 9 -4.55 -1.42 -13.78
N SER A 10 -4.16 -0.30 -13.16
CA SER A 10 -2.82 -0.09 -12.59
C SER A 10 -2.45 -1.20 -11.60
N LEU A 11 -3.35 -1.54 -10.66
CA LEU A 11 -3.12 -2.61 -9.70
C LEU A 11 -3.13 -3.99 -10.35
N GLN A 12 -4.05 -4.24 -11.31
CA GLN A 12 -4.09 -5.50 -12.05
C GLN A 12 -2.77 -5.74 -12.81
N TYR A 13 -2.23 -4.72 -13.49
CA TYR A 13 -0.95 -4.82 -14.18
C TYR A 13 0.23 -4.94 -13.23
N PHE A 14 0.18 -4.24 -12.08
CA PHE A 14 1.19 -4.42 -11.04
C PHE A 14 1.31 -5.91 -10.65
N TYR A 15 0.21 -6.55 -10.29
CA TYR A 15 0.22 -7.98 -9.92
C TYR A 15 0.68 -8.90 -11.06
N ARG A 16 0.40 -8.55 -12.30
CA ARG A 16 0.81 -9.37 -13.46
C ARG A 16 2.29 -9.26 -13.80
N ILE A 17 2.91 -8.13 -13.54
CA ILE A 17 4.28 -7.81 -14.00
C ILE A 17 5.26 -7.86 -12.84
N VAL A 18 4.91 -7.29 -11.70
CA VAL A 18 5.78 -7.17 -10.51
C VAL A 18 5.45 -8.25 -9.49
N GLY A 19 4.16 -8.46 -9.20
CA GLY A 19 3.68 -9.44 -8.23
C GLY A 19 3.57 -8.86 -6.84
N GLU A 20 4.71 -8.63 -6.18
CA GLU A 20 4.81 -8.09 -4.83
C GLU A 20 6.09 -7.25 -4.67
N ILE A 21 6.10 -6.39 -3.67
CA ILE A 21 7.30 -5.66 -3.22
C ILE A 21 7.30 -5.66 -1.69
N ASN A 22 8.46 -5.95 -1.09
CA ASN A 22 8.63 -5.84 0.35
C ASN A 22 10.02 -5.27 0.66
N PHE A 23 10.04 -4.01 1.10
CA PHE A 23 11.24 -3.31 1.58
C PHE A 23 11.22 -3.11 3.10
N ILE A 24 10.33 -3.81 3.82
CA ILE A 24 10.28 -3.76 5.28
C ILE A 24 11.57 -4.32 5.85
N TRP A 25 12.10 -3.65 6.88
CA TRP A 25 13.32 -4.04 7.55
C TRP A 25 13.13 -5.24 8.46
N ASP A 26 14.22 -5.98 8.63
CA ASP A 26 14.40 -6.85 9.78
C ASP A 26 15.02 -6.04 10.93
N TYR A 27 14.19 -5.37 11.72
CA TYR A 27 14.64 -4.57 12.87
C TYR A 27 15.36 -5.42 13.94
N ASP A 28 15.01 -6.71 14.07
CA ASP A 28 15.67 -7.60 15.01
C ASP A 28 17.09 -7.95 14.55
N GLY A 29 17.30 -8.06 13.24
CA GLY A 29 18.60 -8.34 12.64
C GLY A 29 19.51 -7.12 12.55
N TYR A 30 18.94 -5.89 12.54
CA TYR A 30 19.67 -4.63 12.36
C TYR A 30 19.17 -3.55 13.32
N PRO A 31 19.31 -3.75 14.64
CA PRO A 31 18.75 -2.86 15.66
C PRO A 31 19.38 -1.46 15.70
N GLU A 32 20.52 -1.25 15.02
CA GLU A 32 21.16 0.04 14.88
C GLU A 32 20.52 0.94 13.82
N ILE A 33 19.67 0.38 12.94
CA ILE A 33 18.95 1.14 11.92
C ILE A 33 17.60 1.57 12.48
N VAL A 34 17.52 2.80 12.97
CA VAL A 34 16.29 3.36 13.54
C VAL A 34 15.73 4.39 12.58
N TRP A 35 15.01 3.92 11.57
CA TRP A 35 14.29 4.78 10.62
C TRP A 35 12.78 4.66 10.88
N GLU A 36 12.40 5.04 12.10
CA GLU A 36 11.00 4.99 12.53
C GLU A 36 10.10 5.78 11.58
N TYR A 37 9.00 5.18 11.20
CA TYR A 37 7.98 5.75 10.32
C TYR A 37 8.47 6.19 8.94
N ALA A 38 9.58 5.62 8.45
CA ALA A 38 10.06 5.86 7.10
C ALA A 38 9.09 5.37 6.01
N ASP A 39 8.15 4.51 6.38
CA ASP A 39 7.13 3.96 5.50
C ASP A 39 7.75 3.26 4.26
N PRO A 40 8.56 2.19 4.46
CA PRO A 40 9.16 1.46 3.35
C PRO A 40 8.10 0.90 2.41
N LEU A 41 8.40 0.84 1.11
CA LEU A 41 7.47 0.31 0.12
C LEU A 41 7.19 -1.17 0.41
N CYS A 42 5.93 -1.45 0.67
CA CYS A 42 5.40 -2.80 0.74
C CYS A 42 4.11 -2.86 -0.09
N VAL A 43 4.03 -3.83 -0.96
CA VAL A 43 2.79 -4.19 -1.67
C VAL A 43 2.64 -5.69 -1.55
N TYR A 44 1.59 -6.13 -0.89
CA TYR A 44 1.28 -7.55 -0.68
C TYR A 44 1.12 -8.29 -2.01
N GLY A 45 1.49 -9.55 -2.04
CA GLY A 45 1.22 -10.43 -3.17
C GLY A 45 -0.28 -10.67 -3.37
N ILE A 46 -0.65 -11.04 -4.58
CA ILE A 46 -2.07 -11.28 -4.93
C ILE A 46 -2.70 -12.40 -4.08
N ASP A 47 -1.91 -13.40 -3.68
CA ASP A 47 -2.40 -14.52 -2.87
C ASP A 47 -2.85 -14.06 -1.49
N PHE A 48 -2.14 -13.12 -0.85
CA PHE A 48 -2.55 -12.49 0.40
C PHE A 48 -3.89 -11.76 0.25
N VAL A 49 -4.01 -10.98 -0.82
CA VAL A 49 -5.22 -10.19 -1.10
C VAL A 49 -6.43 -11.10 -1.37
N LEU A 50 -6.22 -12.21 -2.07
CA LEU A 50 -7.27 -13.18 -2.34
C LEU A 50 -7.69 -13.91 -1.05
N GLU A 51 -6.73 -14.31 -0.22
CA GLU A 51 -7.00 -14.92 1.08
C GLU A 51 -7.84 -14.00 1.98
N GLU A 52 -7.53 -12.70 2.00
CA GLU A 52 -8.30 -11.73 2.77
C GLU A 52 -9.74 -11.61 2.28
N VAL A 53 -9.99 -11.69 0.97
CA VAL A 53 -11.31 -11.56 0.37
C VAL A 53 -12.11 -12.88 0.37
N GLU A 54 -11.43 -14.02 0.22
CA GLU A 54 -12.04 -15.35 0.05
C GLU A 54 -12.13 -16.14 1.37
N ASN A 55 -11.47 -15.71 2.42
CA ASN A 55 -11.52 -16.37 3.72
C ASN A 55 -12.94 -16.42 4.26
N GLU A 56 -13.46 -17.63 4.52
CA GLU A 56 -14.82 -17.87 5.02
C GLU A 56 -15.04 -17.22 6.41
N ASP A 57 -13.96 -17.04 7.19
CA ASP A 57 -13.99 -16.37 8.49
C ASP A 57 -13.86 -14.84 8.34
N ASN A 58 -13.52 -14.35 7.15
CA ASN A 58 -13.40 -12.94 6.86
C ASN A 58 -14.69 -12.43 6.23
N GLU A 59 -15.48 -11.73 7.00
CA GLU A 59 -16.75 -11.14 6.60
C GLU A 59 -16.59 -9.91 5.68
N TRP A 60 -15.40 -9.73 5.03
CA TRP A 60 -15.10 -8.55 4.24
C TRP A 60 -16.19 -8.22 3.22
N LEU A 61 -16.66 -9.22 2.46
CA LEU A 61 -17.73 -9.02 1.49
C LEU A 61 -19.08 -8.69 2.13
N GLU A 62 -19.36 -9.26 3.29
CA GLU A 62 -20.62 -9.03 4.01
C GLU A 62 -20.61 -7.64 4.65
N CYS A 63 -19.57 -7.32 5.42
CA CYS A 63 -19.35 -5.99 5.99
C CYS A 63 -19.33 -4.88 4.92
N THR A 64 -18.71 -5.14 3.78
CA THR A 64 -18.68 -4.19 2.66
C THR A 64 -20.08 -3.95 2.10
N ARG A 65 -20.92 -4.99 1.97
CA ARG A 65 -22.30 -4.83 1.51
C ARG A 65 -23.17 -4.10 2.49
N GLU A 66 -23.01 -4.37 3.79
CA GLU A 66 -23.72 -3.67 4.85
C GLU A 66 -23.33 -2.18 4.84
N LEU A 67 -22.04 -1.89 4.78
CA LEU A 67 -21.53 -0.52 4.70
C LEU A 67 -22.09 0.24 3.48
N LEU A 68 -22.14 -0.40 2.31
CA LEU A 68 -22.73 0.19 1.11
C LEU A 68 -24.25 0.35 1.20
N ALA A 69 -24.94 -0.52 1.94
CA ALA A 69 -26.36 -0.39 2.18
C ALA A 69 -26.68 0.81 3.07
N GLU A 70 -25.83 1.06 4.09
CA GLU A 70 -25.96 2.21 4.98
C GLU A 70 -25.49 3.52 4.31
N ASN A 71 -24.37 3.46 3.61
CA ASN A 71 -23.77 4.61 2.94
C ASN A 71 -23.28 4.25 1.53
N PRO A 72 -24.12 4.38 0.50
CA PRO A 72 -23.77 4.04 -0.88
C PRO A 72 -22.60 4.84 -1.48
N LYS A 73 -22.14 5.88 -0.81
CA LYS A 73 -20.99 6.71 -1.22
C LYS A 73 -19.72 6.42 -0.44
N CYS A 74 -19.76 5.48 0.51
CA CYS A 74 -18.57 5.10 1.24
C CYS A 74 -17.55 4.53 0.26
N PRO A 75 -16.28 5.00 0.28
CA PRO A 75 -15.24 4.38 -0.51
C PRO A 75 -15.00 2.96 0.05
N ILE A 76 -15.02 1.98 -0.84
CA ILE A 76 -14.62 0.62 -0.53
C ILE A 76 -13.19 0.46 -1.01
N GLY A 77 -12.33 -0.02 -0.14
CA GLY A 77 -10.94 -0.29 -0.45
C GLY A 77 -10.63 -1.78 -0.49
N LEU A 78 -9.58 -2.11 -1.20
CA LEU A 78 -8.93 -3.41 -1.20
C LEU A 78 -7.55 -3.21 -0.57
N THR A 79 -7.26 -3.91 0.50
CA THR A 79 -5.97 -3.84 1.19
C THR A 79 -4.85 -4.27 0.24
N PHE A 80 -3.80 -3.46 0.13
CA PHE A 80 -2.63 -3.79 -0.69
C PHE A 80 -1.30 -3.62 0.04
N SER A 81 -1.27 -2.94 1.18
CA SER A 81 -0.06 -2.65 1.93
C SER A 81 -0.37 -2.47 3.41
N PRO A 82 0.52 -2.87 4.34
CA PRO A 82 0.41 -2.43 5.72
C PRO A 82 0.61 -0.91 5.80
N ASP A 83 0.12 -0.27 6.87
CA ASP A 83 0.43 1.12 7.17
C ASP A 83 1.87 1.30 7.69
N ASP A 84 2.28 2.54 7.93
CA ASP A 84 3.60 2.89 8.45
C ASP A 84 3.85 2.31 9.85
N TYR A 85 2.84 2.26 10.72
CA TYR A 85 2.97 1.67 12.06
C TYR A 85 3.24 0.17 12.01
N HIS A 86 2.48 -0.58 11.22
CA HIS A 86 2.68 -2.03 11.10
C HIS A 86 4.01 -2.37 10.42
N LYS A 87 4.50 -1.52 9.53
CA LYS A 87 5.84 -1.67 8.93
C LYS A 87 6.96 -1.51 9.97
N ASP A 88 6.70 -0.79 11.06
CA ASP A 88 7.60 -0.59 12.19
C ASP A 88 7.32 -1.53 13.38
N ASN A 89 6.58 -2.63 13.18
CA ASN A 89 6.14 -3.55 14.24
C ASN A 89 5.31 -2.89 15.36
N VAL A 90 4.67 -1.76 15.08
CA VAL A 90 3.76 -1.09 16.01
C VAL A 90 2.33 -1.39 15.60
N SER A 91 1.47 -1.76 16.54
CA SER A 91 0.05 -1.96 16.28
C SER A 91 -0.70 -0.63 16.24
N GLY A 92 -1.59 -0.49 15.35
CA GLY A 92 -2.59 0.60 15.34
C GLY A 92 -2.68 1.39 14.08
N GLY A 93 -3.13 1.66 13.22
CA GLY A 93 -3.34 2.31 11.95
C GLY A 93 -4.31 1.51 11.08
N ASN A 94 -4.64 2.08 9.95
CA ASN A 94 -5.41 1.39 8.93
C ASN A 94 -4.47 1.00 7.81
N ALA A 95 -4.49 -0.26 7.41
CA ALA A 95 -3.78 -0.73 6.24
C ALA A 95 -4.08 0.19 5.03
N TYR A 96 -3.10 0.35 4.15
CA TYR A 96 -3.31 1.12 2.94
C TYR A 96 -4.15 0.30 1.96
N GLU A 97 -5.20 0.93 1.46
CA GLU A 97 -6.16 0.32 0.55
C GLU A 97 -6.18 1.05 -0.79
N ILE A 98 -6.56 0.35 -1.84
CA ILE A 98 -6.88 0.96 -3.12
C ILE A 98 -8.39 1.02 -3.30
N ALA A 99 -8.92 2.20 -3.57
CA ALA A 99 -10.35 2.38 -3.74
C ALA A 99 -10.88 1.61 -4.95
N LEU A 100 -11.87 0.79 -4.72
CA LEU A 100 -12.65 0.15 -5.78
C LEU A 100 -13.63 1.15 -6.39
N SER A 101 -13.78 1.12 -7.69
CA SER A 101 -14.68 2.02 -8.40
C SER A 101 -15.93 1.29 -8.87
N THR A 102 -17.04 2.02 -9.03
CA THR A 102 -18.29 1.45 -9.58
C THR A 102 -18.22 1.21 -11.09
N LYS A 103 -17.15 1.67 -11.75
CA LYS A 103 -16.88 1.49 -13.18
C LYS A 103 -15.39 1.17 -13.38
N PRO A 104 -15.03 0.44 -14.44
CA PRO A 104 -13.63 0.23 -14.78
C PRO A 104 -12.85 1.54 -14.83
N SER A 105 -11.68 1.57 -14.17
CA SER A 105 -10.80 2.74 -14.10
C SER A 105 -9.37 2.35 -14.46
N VAL A 106 -8.60 3.30 -14.96
CA VAL A 106 -7.18 3.09 -15.27
C VAL A 106 -6.36 3.02 -13.99
N ASP A 107 -6.64 3.92 -13.04
CA ASP A 107 -5.92 4.02 -11.77
C ASP A 107 -6.90 4.17 -10.60
N GLY A 108 -6.47 3.84 -9.39
CA GLY A 108 -7.25 3.88 -8.17
C GLY A 108 -6.66 4.83 -7.13
N LYS A 109 -7.55 5.47 -6.36
CA LYS A 109 -7.13 6.29 -5.24
C LYS A 109 -6.59 5.40 -4.13
N VAL A 110 -5.44 5.74 -3.57
CA VAL A 110 -4.90 5.14 -2.36
C VAL A 110 -5.59 5.78 -1.15
N LEU A 111 -6.14 4.94 -0.30
CA LEU A 111 -6.81 5.32 0.95
C LEU A 111 -5.83 5.11 2.11
N TYR A 112 -5.96 5.94 3.13
CA TYR A 112 -5.22 5.92 4.40
C TYR A 112 -3.71 6.22 4.31
N ALA A 113 -3.10 6.16 3.13
CA ALA A 113 -1.71 6.59 2.98
C ALA A 113 -1.59 8.12 3.09
N PRO A 114 -0.50 8.64 3.70
CA PRO A 114 -0.29 10.07 3.89
C PRO A 114 -0.31 10.89 2.60
N GLN A 115 0.12 10.29 1.48
CA GLN A 115 0.23 10.96 0.18
C GLN A 115 -1.13 11.30 -0.44
N ASN A 116 -2.22 10.65 -0.02
CA ASN A 116 -3.59 10.91 -0.49
C ASN A 116 -3.70 11.04 -2.02
N THR A 117 -3.13 10.12 -2.76
CA THR A 117 -2.94 10.19 -4.21
C THR A 117 -3.47 8.94 -4.93
N GLN A 118 -3.24 8.83 -6.24
CA GLN A 118 -3.52 7.64 -7.06
C GLN A 118 -2.36 6.64 -6.98
N PHE A 119 -2.61 5.36 -7.21
CA PHE A 119 -1.64 4.28 -7.01
C PHE A 119 -0.34 4.47 -7.82
N ILE A 120 -0.43 4.86 -9.09
CA ILE A 120 0.77 5.13 -9.90
C ILE A 120 1.56 6.31 -9.34
N ALA A 121 0.89 7.38 -8.92
CA ALA A 121 1.55 8.54 -8.32
C ALA A 121 2.12 8.21 -6.93
N TYR A 122 1.48 7.33 -6.16
CA TYR A 122 1.99 6.78 -4.91
C TYR A 122 3.32 6.04 -5.14
N LEU A 123 3.35 5.09 -6.08
CA LEU A 123 4.59 4.38 -6.40
C LEU A 123 5.70 5.33 -6.86
N ARG A 124 5.38 6.30 -7.73
CA ARG A 124 6.36 7.30 -8.20
C ARG A 124 6.93 8.13 -7.06
N HIS A 125 6.09 8.56 -6.12
CA HIS A 125 6.52 9.30 -4.94
C HIS A 125 7.53 8.48 -4.12
N ILE A 126 7.18 7.24 -3.81
CA ILE A 126 8.03 6.36 -3.02
C ILE A 126 9.36 6.07 -3.74
N PHE A 127 9.33 5.75 -5.03
CA PHE A 127 10.57 5.54 -5.79
C PHE A 127 11.42 6.81 -5.90
N ALA A 128 10.82 7.98 -6.00
CA ALA A 128 11.55 9.25 -5.97
C ALA A 128 12.23 9.50 -4.62
N ASN A 129 11.73 8.88 -3.56
CA ASN A 129 12.29 8.94 -2.20
C ASN A 129 13.07 7.66 -1.82
N GLY A 130 13.68 6.99 -2.79
CA GLY A 130 14.57 5.85 -2.52
C GLY A 130 13.89 4.59 -2.02
N GLY A 131 12.57 4.46 -2.15
CA GLY A 131 11.78 3.31 -1.70
C GLY A 131 10.97 3.58 -0.43
N PHE A 132 10.87 4.84 0.03
CA PHE A 132 10.20 5.22 1.27
C PHE A 132 9.07 6.23 1.05
N GLY A 133 7.99 6.08 1.80
CA GLY A 133 6.81 6.96 1.73
C GLY A 133 6.97 8.25 2.54
N SER A 134 7.85 8.24 3.53
CA SER A 134 8.13 9.37 4.42
C SER A 134 9.61 9.72 4.43
N GLU A 135 9.91 11.00 4.67
CA GLU A 135 11.27 11.45 4.92
C GLU A 135 11.61 11.28 6.42
N VAL A 136 12.79 10.75 6.69
CA VAL A 136 13.32 10.60 8.05
C VAL A 136 14.46 11.59 8.24
N ASP A 137 14.35 12.43 9.27
CA ASP A 137 15.33 13.47 9.55
C ASP A 137 16.49 12.90 10.40
N VAL A 138 17.19 11.91 9.83
CA VAL A 138 18.43 11.38 10.39
C VAL A 138 19.54 11.39 9.33
N PRO A 139 20.80 11.69 9.69
CA PRO A 139 21.91 11.80 8.73
C PRO A 139 22.11 10.53 7.90
N GLU A 140 22.00 9.37 8.51
CA GLU A 140 22.19 8.06 7.87
C GLU A 140 21.15 7.80 6.77
N PHE A 141 19.91 8.28 6.96
CA PHE A 141 18.87 8.18 5.93
C PHE A 141 19.19 9.12 4.76
N GLN A 142 19.66 10.32 5.02
CA GLN A 142 20.08 11.27 3.99
C GLN A 142 21.26 10.73 3.18
N ASP A 143 22.26 10.13 3.85
CA ASP A 143 23.39 9.47 3.18
C ASP A 143 22.94 8.30 2.30
N TYR A 144 21.99 7.50 2.77
CA TYR A 144 21.34 6.46 1.98
C TYR A 144 20.70 7.04 0.71
N LEU A 145 19.87 8.07 0.83
CA LEU A 145 19.21 8.70 -0.31
C LEU A 145 20.22 9.23 -1.34
N GLN A 146 21.28 9.92 -0.90
CA GLN A 146 22.35 10.41 -1.78
C GLN A 146 23.05 9.27 -2.54
N THR A 147 23.12 8.09 -1.95
CA THR A 147 23.76 6.91 -2.55
C THR A 147 22.85 6.18 -3.52
N VAL A 148 21.55 6.11 -3.23
CA VAL A 148 20.60 5.26 -3.95
C VAL A 148 19.92 6.02 -5.08
N LEU A 149 19.45 7.25 -4.84
CA LEU A 149 18.70 8.02 -5.84
C LEU A 149 19.40 8.14 -7.21
N PRO A 150 20.73 8.39 -7.28
CA PRO A 150 21.41 8.46 -8.57
C PRO A 150 21.46 7.14 -9.34
N LYS A 151 21.17 6.01 -8.69
CA LYS A 151 21.20 4.66 -9.28
C LYS A 151 19.82 4.17 -9.70
N LEU A 152 18.76 4.84 -9.24
CA LEU A 152 17.40 4.49 -9.63
C LEU A 152 17.13 4.96 -11.06
N LEU A 153 16.48 4.10 -11.82
CA LEU A 153 15.96 4.48 -13.13
C LEU A 153 14.76 5.42 -12.95
N PRO A 154 14.58 6.41 -13.83
CA PRO A 154 13.37 7.24 -13.81
C PRO A 154 12.14 6.37 -14.04
N PHE A 155 11.16 6.54 -13.19
CA PHE A 155 9.89 5.79 -13.18
C PHE A 155 8.69 6.62 -13.67
#